data_63a2e21908169c94f1976a6b21a6fecf
#
_entry.id   63a2e21908169c94f1976a6b21a6fecf
#
_cell.length_a   1.000
_cell.length_b   1.000
_cell.length_c   1.000
_cell.angle_alpha   90.00
_cell.angle_beta   90.00
_cell.angle_gamma   90.00
#
_symmetry.space_group_name_H-M   'P 1'
#
loop_
_entity.id
_entity.type
_entity.pdbx_description
1 polymer ?
#
loop_
_entity_poly.entity_id
_entity_poly.type
_entity_poly.pdbx_seq_one_letter_code
_entity_poly.pdbx_strand_id
1 'polypeptide(L)'
;MTGIVGVNRDCLGFGKGAKPIANTYSYYLADPNKKYQLYRQKNKDPMLPANFIAKGIISGVRVGGNCSGIPTPQGNVYFDDRFAGKPLVFCGTVGIIPKKIKGKLSHKKKANPGDIILMAGGRVGKDGIHGATFSSEELDPNSPVSAVQIGDPITQKKMSDVIIRELRDENLYSSITDNGAGGLSSSIGEMAKESGGFIVNLEKVPLKYNGLYPWEIWVSESQERMTLAVPPANVKKVIKRFNARGVEATIIGKFIKKEKAIVKYNKTEILNL
;
A
#
# COMPACT_ATOMS: atom_id res chain seq x y z
N MET A 1 0.39 -10.46 7.21
CA MET A 1 -0.57 -10.11 6.13
C MET A 1 -0.18 -8.80 5.44
N THR A 2 -0.06 -7.69 6.16
CA THR A 2 0.23 -6.34 5.61
C THR A 2 1.47 -6.28 4.73
N GLY A 3 2.59 -6.91 5.13
CA GLY A 3 3.81 -6.96 4.33
C GLY A 3 3.62 -7.64 2.96
N ILE A 4 2.74 -8.64 2.88
CA ILE A 4 2.42 -9.34 1.61
C ILE A 4 1.68 -8.39 0.66
N VAL A 5 0.63 -7.71 1.15
CA VAL A 5 -0.11 -6.78 0.31
C VAL A 5 0.74 -5.56 -0.06
N GLY A 6 1.65 -5.11 0.82
CA GLY A 6 2.61 -4.04 0.56
C GLY A 6 3.54 -4.37 -0.61
N VAL A 7 4.32 -5.45 -0.51
CA VAL A 7 5.29 -5.84 -1.55
C VAL A 7 4.62 -6.15 -2.90
N ASN A 8 3.40 -6.68 -2.87
CA ASN A 8 2.63 -6.89 -4.09
C ASN A 8 2.18 -5.57 -4.74
N ARG A 9 1.89 -4.52 -3.94
CA ARG A 9 1.58 -3.18 -4.48
C ARG A 9 2.80 -2.48 -5.05
N ASP A 10 3.97 -2.60 -4.41
CA ASP A 10 5.23 -2.08 -4.96
C ASP A 10 5.48 -2.66 -6.34
N CYS A 11 5.31 -3.98 -6.47
CA CYS A 11 5.39 -4.64 -7.77
C CYS A 11 4.37 -4.07 -8.77
N LEU A 12 3.11 -3.92 -8.36
CA LEU A 12 2.05 -3.36 -9.19
C LEU A 12 2.33 -1.89 -9.57
N GLY A 13 2.98 -1.11 -8.70
CA GLY A 13 3.39 0.27 -8.93
C GLY A 13 4.57 0.43 -9.87
N PHE A 14 5.29 -0.65 -10.20
CA PHE A 14 6.44 -0.58 -11.09
C PHE A 14 6.04 -0.31 -12.54
N GLY A 15 6.63 0.75 -13.13
CA GLY A 15 6.35 1.15 -14.51
C GLY A 15 4.86 1.38 -14.75
N LYS A 16 4.33 0.76 -15.78
CA LYS A 16 2.91 0.78 -16.16
C LYS A 16 2.12 -0.39 -15.52
N GLY A 17 2.59 -0.94 -14.43
CA GLY A 17 1.95 -2.04 -13.71
C GLY A 17 2.56 -3.41 -14.00
N ALA A 18 3.52 -3.85 -13.18
CA ALA A 18 4.01 -5.22 -13.24
C ALA A 18 2.99 -6.18 -12.60
N LYS A 19 2.79 -7.34 -13.23
CA LYS A 19 1.91 -8.39 -12.71
C LYS A 19 2.69 -9.27 -11.74
N PRO A 20 2.36 -9.33 -10.45
CA PRO A 20 2.92 -10.32 -9.54
C PRO A 20 2.61 -11.74 -10.02
N ILE A 21 3.63 -12.60 -10.10
CA ILE A 21 3.49 -13.98 -10.59
C ILE A 21 3.91 -15.03 -9.58
N ALA A 22 4.76 -14.68 -8.63
CA ALA A 22 5.20 -15.56 -7.55
C ALA A 22 5.56 -14.77 -6.30
N ASN A 23 5.21 -15.31 -5.14
CA ASN A 23 5.65 -14.82 -3.85
C ASN A 23 6.59 -15.84 -3.20
N THR A 24 7.45 -15.37 -2.30
CA THR A 24 8.25 -16.21 -1.41
C THR A 24 8.17 -15.67 0.02
N TYR A 25 8.18 -16.57 1.00
CA TYR A 25 8.14 -16.19 2.41
C TYR A 25 9.25 -16.91 3.16
N SER A 26 9.93 -16.20 4.07
CA SER A 26 10.87 -16.80 4.99
C SER A 26 10.55 -16.37 6.42
N TYR A 27 10.52 -17.33 7.32
CA TYR A 27 10.17 -17.16 8.71
C TYR A 27 11.39 -17.37 9.57
N TYR A 28 11.77 -16.38 10.34
CA TYR A 28 12.86 -16.43 11.31
C TYR A 28 12.23 -16.30 12.68
N LEU A 29 12.10 -17.40 13.39
CA LEU A 29 11.31 -17.54 14.59
C LEU A 29 12.15 -18.14 15.73
N ALA A 30 11.75 -17.87 16.97
CA ALA A 30 12.20 -18.69 18.10
C ALA A 30 11.51 -20.06 18.04
N ASP A 31 12.16 -21.09 18.59
CA ASP A 31 11.59 -22.45 18.62
C ASP A 31 10.26 -22.45 19.39
N PRO A 32 9.14 -22.80 18.75
CA PRO A 32 7.81 -22.76 19.38
C PRO A 32 7.66 -23.77 20.53
N ASN A 33 8.54 -24.77 20.62
CA ASN A 33 8.50 -25.79 21.67
C ASN A 33 9.35 -25.44 22.89
N LYS A 34 10.15 -24.36 22.81
CA LYS A 34 10.97 -23.88 23.92
C LYS A 34 10.26 -22.79 24.75
N LYS A 35 10.52 -22.80 26.05
CA LYS A 35 10.16 -21.68 26.93
C LYS A 35 11.31 -20.70 26.97
N TYR A 36 11.05 -19.43 26.69
CA TYR A 36 12.04 -18.38 26.75
C TYR A 36 11.84 -17.52 27.98
N GLN A 37 12.95 -17.23 28.66
CA GLN A 37 12.97 -16.23 29.70
C GLN A 37 13.36 -14.90 29.07
N LEU A 38 12.40 -13.97 29.01
CA LEU A 38 12.59 -12.72 28.31
C LEU A 38 13.22 -11.68 29.24
N TYR A 39 14.09 -10.86 28.69
CA TYR A 39 14.91 -9.88 29.40
C TYR A 39 14.12 -8.96 30.35
N ARG A 40 12.84 -8.67 30.05
CA ARG A 40 11.99 -7.76 30.81
C ARG A 40 10.77 -8.45 31.46
N GLN A 41 10.92 -9.64 32.01
CA GLN A 41 9.82 -10.40 32.64
C GLN A 41 9.12 -9.69 33.82
N LYS A 42 9.75 -8.65 34.40
CA LYS A 42 9.14 -7.85 35.47
C LYS A 42 8.20 -6.75 35.00
N ASN A 43 8.09 -6.53 33.69
CA ASN A 43 7.19 -5.53 33.13
C ASN A 43 5.74 -6.08 33.10
N LYS A 44 4.78 -5.15 33.22
CA LYS A 44 3.33 -5.46 33.24
C LYS A 44 2.84 -6.09 31.93
N ASP A 45 3.58 -5.94 30.82
CA ASP A 45 3.25 -6.48 29.51
C ASP A 45 4.27 -7.55 29.13
N PRO A 46 4.01 -8.82 29.49
CA PRO A 46 4.89 -9.93 29.14
C PRO A 46 4.88 -10.14 27.63
N MET A 47 6.06 -10.43 27.06
CA MET A 47 6.18 -10.79 25.65
C MET A 47 5.38 -12.08 25.37
N LEU A 48 4.76 -12.14 24.20
CA LEU A 48 3.98 -13.30 23.79
C LEU A 48 4.87 -14.55 23.66
N PRO A 49 4.40 -15.74 24.05
CA PRO A 49 5.12 -16.99 23.88
C PRO A 49 5.45 -17.27 22.41
N ALA A 50 6.59 -17.90 22.15
CA ALA A 50 7.07 -18.18 20.78
C ALA A 50 6.06 -18.98 19.94
N ASN A 51 5.37 -19.97 20.53
CA ASN A 51 4.34 -20.74 19.86
C ASN A 51 3.10 -19.90 19.48
N PHE A 52 2.73 -18.90 20.30
CA PHE A 52 1.62 -18.00 20.00
C PHE A 52 2.00 -17.06 18.84
N ILE A 53 3.21 -16.52 18.88
CA ILE A 53 3.76 -15.66 17.79
C ILE A 53 3.80 -16.44 16.48
N ALA A 54 4.34 -17.67 16.49
CA ALA A 54 4.42 -18.51 15.29
C ALA A 54 3.03 -18.80 14.69
N LYS A 55 2.03 -19.17 15.52
CA LYS A 55 0.65 -19.38 15.05
C LYS A 55 0.04 -18.12 14.43
N GLY A 56 0.26 -16.96 15.05
CA GLY A 56 -0.22 -15.67 14.53
C GLY A 56 0.38 -15.32 13.18
N ILE A 57 1.69 -15.52 13.03
CA ILE A 57 2.43 -15.28 11.78
C ILE A 57 1.91 -16.21 10.67
N ILE A 58 1.82 -17.50 10.92
CA ILE A 58 1.30 -18.49 9.95
C ILE A 58 -0.11 -18.12 9.51
N SER A 59 -0.98 -17.76 10.45
CA SER A 59 -2.35 -17.32 10.14
C SER A 59 -2.38 -16.07 9.28
N GLY A 60 -1.56 -15.05 9.60
CA GLY A 60 -1.46 -13.82 8.83
C GLY A 60 -0.96 -14.05 7.40
N VAL A 61 0.06 -14.90 7.23
CA VAL A 61 0.59 -15.25 5.89
C VAL A 61 -0.42 -16.07 5.10
N ARG A 62 -1.11 -17.02 5.75
CA ARG A 62 -2.18 -17.81 5.10
C ARG A 62 -3.26 -16.90 4.52
N VAL A 63 -3.76 -15.94 5.29
CA VAL A 63 -4.80 -15.01 4.83
C VAL A 63 -4.27 -14.10 3.71
N GLY A 64 -3.13 -13.46 3.93
CA GLY A 64 -2.54 -12.55 2.94
C GLY A 64 -2.17 -13.25 1.63
N GLY A 65 -1.57 -14.44 1.71
CA GLY A 65 -1.15 -15.23 0.56
C GLY A 65 -2.33 -15.77 -0.25
N ASN A 66 -3.26 -16.49 0.41
CA ASN A 66 -4.39 -17.12 -0.28
C ASN A 66 -5.31 -16.09 -0.94
N CYS A 67 -5.63 -15.00 -0.24
CA CYS A 67 -6.53 -13.98 -0.80
C CYS A 67 -5.86 -13.13 -1.91
N SER A 68 -4.52 -13.08 -1.96
CA SER A 68 -3.80 -12.43 -3.06
C SER A 68 -3.84 -13.22 -4.37
N GLY A 69 -4.05 -14.55 -4.28
CA GLY A 69 -4.12 -15.43 -5.46
C GLY A 69 -2.81 -15.46 -6.27
N ILE A 70 -1.67 -15.26 -5.62
CA ILE A 70 -0.34 -15.31 -6.21
C ILE A 70 0.34 -16.59 -5.72
N PRO A 71 0.84 -17.46 -6.61
CA PRO A 71 1.53 -18.69 -6.23
C PRO A 71 2.71 -18.44 -5.31
N THR A 72 2.94 -19.33 -4.35
CA THR A 72 4.11 -19.32 -3.46
C THR A 72 4.92 -20.58 -3.69
N PRO A 73 5.86 -20.58 -4.66
CA PRO A 73 6.63 -21.78 -5.03
C PRO A 73 7.67 -22.18 -3.98
N GLN A 74 8.06 -21.27 -3.10
CA GLN A 74 9.08 -21.50 -2.09
C GLN A 74 8.79 -20.72 -0.81
N GLY A 75 9.10 -21.35 0.32
CA GLY A 75 9.13 -20.75 1.64
C GLY A 75 10.12 -21.47 2.54
N ASN A 76 10.68 -20.77 3.52
CA ASN A 76 11.66 -21.32 4.47
C ASN A 76 11.26 -20.96 5.90
N VAL A 77 11.59 -21.85 6.83
CA VAL A 77 11.43 -21.62 8.27
C VAL A 77 12.77 -21.87 8.94
N TYR A 78 13.23 -20.89 9.71
CA TYR A 78 14.45 -20.95 10.48
C TYR A 78 14.15 -20.70 11.95
N PHE A 79 14.66 -21.53 12.85
CA PHE A 79 14.55 -21.36 14.28
C PHE A 79 15.88 -20.94 14.87
N ASP A 80 15.88 -19.85 15.62
CA ASP A 80 17.02 -19.36 16.37
C ASP A 80 16.55 -18.58 17.61
N ASP A 81 17.18 -18.79 18.73
CA ASP A 81 16.78 -18.23 20.02
C ASP A 81 16.85 -16.68 20.04
N ARG A 82 17.65 -16.09 19.15
CA ARG A 82 17.73 -14.62 18.97
C ARG A 82 16.44 -13.99 18.50
N PHE A 83 15.55 -14.76 17.89
CA PHE A 83 14.23 -14.29 17.46
C PHE A 83 13.14 -14.40 18.53
N ALA A 84 13.53 -14.75 19.77
CA ALA A 84 12.60 -14.73 20.89
C ALA A 84 12.03 -13.31 21.10
N GLY A 85 10.71 -13.18 20.97
CA GLY A 85 9.98 -11.92 21.11
C GLY A 85 10.08 -10.92 19.96
N LYS A 86 11.05 -11.05 19.06
CA LYS A 86 11.17 -10.19 17.87
C LYS A 86 11.41 -11.06 16.61
N PRO A 87 10.38 -11.74 16.12
CA PRO A 87 10.48 -12.54 14.92
C PRO A 87 10.71 -11.65 13.69
N LEU A 88 11.27 -12.25 12.64
CA LEU A 88 11.35 -11.63 11.32
C LEU A 88 10.58 -12.48 10.31
N VAL A 89 9.71 -11.84 9.52
CA VAL A 89 9.03 -12.46 8.40
C VAL A 89 9.41 -11.72 7.14
N PHE A 90 10.13 -12.41 6.25
CA PHE A 90 10.46 -11.88 4.95
C PHE A 90 9.34 -12.23 3.95
N CYS A 91 8.90 -11.22 3.20
CA CYS A 91 7.98 -11.37 2.07
C CYS A 91 8.65 -10.84 0.81
N GLY A 92 8.76 -11.68 -0.22
CA GLY A 92 9.27 -11.30 -1.52
C GLY A 92 8.23 -11.55 -2.61
N THR A 93 8.28 -10.77 -3.69
CA THR A 93 7.45 -10.96 -4.87
C THR A 93 8.26 -10.84 -6.14
N VAL A 94 7.86 -11.61 -7.15
CA VAL A 94 8.39 -11.52 -8.51
C VAL A 94 7.25 -11.10 -9.42
N GLY A 95 7.50 -10.09 -10.25
CA GLY A 95 6.53 -9.61 -11.21
C GLY A 95 7.07 -9.59 -12.63
N ILE A 96 6.15 -9.63 -13.59
CA ILE A 96 6.47 -9.47 -15.00
C ILE A 96 5.72 -8.29 -15.59
N ILE A 97 6.38 -7.60 -16.52
CA ILE A 97 5.78 -6.51 -17.27
C ILE A 97 6.10 -6.69 -18.77
N PRO A 98 5.16 -6.47 -19.69
CA PRO A 98 5.44 -6.49 -21.12
C PRO A 98 6.52 -5.45 -21.46
N LYS A 99 7.45 -5.76 -22.36
CA LYS A 99 8.48 -4.81 -22.79
C LYS A 99 7.88 -3.50 -23.31
N LYS A 100 6.76 -3.60 -24.05
CA LYS A 100 6.04 -2.46 -24.60
C LYS A 100 4.53 -2.62 -24.42
N ILE A 101 3.83 -1.51 -24.23
CA ILE A 101 2.37 -1.39 -24.25
C ILE A 101 2.02 -0.33 -25.29
N LYS A 102 1.23 -0.72 -26.32
CA LYS A 102 0.90 0.16 -27.47
C LYS A 102 2.12 0.91 -28.04
N GLY A 103 3.23 0.18 -28.22
CA GLY A 103 4.47 0.69 -28.81
C GLY A 103 5.39 1.46 -27.84
N LYS A 104 4.94 1.85 -26.65
CA LYS A 104 5.72 2.57 -25.64
C LYS A 104 6.36 1.60 -24.64
N LEU A 105 7.57 1.92 -24.17
CA LEU A 105 8.27 1.15 -23.13
C LEU A 105 7.46 1.16 -21.83
N SER A 106 7.13 -0.01 -21.34
CA SER A 106 6.22 -0.17 -20.20
C SER A 106 6.83 0.12 -18.85
N HIS A 107 8.16 0.02 -18.71
CA HIS A 107 8.85 0.41 -17.49
C HIS A 107 8.92 1.93 -17.30
N LYS A 108 8.66 2.72 -18.38
CA LYS A 108 8.59 4.17 -18.32
C LYS A 108 7.16 4.60 -18.05
N LYS A 109 6.99 5.39 -17.00
CA LYS A 109 5.73 6.04 -16.63
C LYS A 109 5.99 7.52 -16.44
N LYS A 110 4.97 8.35 -16.63
CA LYS A 110 5.04 9.78 -16.38
C LYS A 110 3.64 10.35 -16.18
N ALA A 111 3.39 10.98 -15.04
CA ALA A 111 2.21 11.81 -14.85
C ALA A 111 2.38 13.11 -15.67
N ASN A 112 1.34 13.49 -16.40
CA ASN A 112 1.40 14.70 -17.25
C ASN A 112 0.56 15.82 -16.61
N PRO A 113 0.93 17.09 -16.83
CA PRO A 113 0.06 18.19 -16.48
C PRO A 113 -1.33 18.04 -17.12
N GLY A 114 -2.38 18.20 -16.32
CA GLY A 114 -3.77 17.99 -16.75
C GLY A 114 -4.31 16.58 -16.45
N ASP A 115 -3.46 15.60 -16.17
CA ASP A 115 -3.93 14.27 -15.73
C ASP A 115 -4.68 14.39 -14.41
N ILE A 116 -5.75 13.64 -14.29
CA ILE A 116 -6.58 13.56 -13.09
C ILE A 116 -5.94 12.62 -12.08
N ILE A 117 -5.88 13.04 -10.83
CA ILE A 117 -5.44 12.22 -9.71
C ILE A 117 -6.61 11.35 -9.28
N LEU A 118 -6.52 10.05 -9.52
CA LEU A 118 -7.51 9.07 -9.16
C LEU A 118 -6.95 8.18 -8.04
N MET A 119 -7.62 8.10 -6.89
CA MET A 119 -7.35 7.11 -5.86
C MET A 119 -8.26 5.91 -6.08
N ALA A 120 -7.70 4.71 -6.15
CA ALA A 120 -8.44 3.46 -6.30
C ALA A 120 -8.12 2.48 -5.16
N GLY A 121 -9.12 1.70 -4.74
CA GLY A 121 -8.97 0.64 -3.74
C GLY A 121 -9.70 0.93 -2.44
N GLY A 122 -9.05 0.69 -1.30
CA GLY A 122 -9.62 0.85 0.03
C GLY A 122 -9.80 2.31 0.45
N ARG A 123 -10.54 2.51 1.54
CA ARG A 123 -10.81 3.82 2.13
C ARG A 123 -9.73 4.19 3.15
N VAL A 124 -9.60 5.48 3.43
CA VAL A 124 -8.63 6.04 4.38
C VAL A 124 -9.18 5.99 5.81
N GLY A 125 -8.38 5.53 6.73
CA GLY A 125 -8.61 5.56 8.18
C GLY A 125 -7.40 6.09 8.93
N LYS A 126 -7.43 6.04 10.27
CA LYS A 126 -6.27 6.37 11.12
C LYS A 126 -5.21 5.26 11.16
N ASP A 127 -5.55 4.08 10.64
CA ASP A 127 -4.64 2.95 10.59
C ASP A 127 -3.42 3.26 9.72
N GLY A 128 -2.25 2.91 10.24
CA GLY A 128 -0.98 3.08 9.55
C GLY A 128 -0.40 4.49 9.57
N ILE A 129 -0.98 5.45 10.30
CA ILE A 129 -0.35 6.77 10.45
C ILE A 129 0.99 6.59 11.17
N HIS A 130 2.08 7.02 10.50
CA HIS A 130 3.46 6.76 10.91
C HIS A 130 3.83 5.27 11.04
N GLY A 131 3.09 4.38 10.41
CA GLY A 131 3.33 2.93 10.48
C GLY A 131 4.71 2.52 9.99
N ALA A 132 5.20 3.13 8.93
CA ALA A 132 6.56 2.91 8.42
C ALA A 132 7.63 3.35 9.42
N THR A 133 7.45 4.47 10.13
CA THR A 133 8.35 4.96 11.17
C THR A 133 8.39 3.98 12.35
N PHE A 134 7.23 3.65 12.91
CA PHE A 134 7.13 2.73 14.05
C PHE A 134 7.61 1.30 13.72
N SER A 135 7.59 0.89 12.46
CA SER A 135 8.15 -0.41 12.06
C SER A 135 9.66 -0.50 12.24
N SER A 136 10.36 0.63 12.27
CA SER A 136 11.81 0.74 12.37
C SER A 136 12.28 1.14 13.78
N GLU A 137 11.38 1.49 14.68
CA GLU A 137 11.68 1.91 16.06
C GLU A 137 11.53 0.76 17.06
N GLU A 138 12.11 0.94 18.24
CA GLU A 138 11.86 0.05 19.39
C GLU A 138 10.44 0.28 19.89
N LEU A 139 9.62 -0.78 19.90
CA LEU A 139 8.25 -0.70 20.39
C LEU A 139 8.23 -0.70 21.92
N ASP A 140 7.47 0.22 22.50
CA ASP A 140 7.18 0.29 23.91
C ASP A 140 5.66 0.15 24.19
N PRO A 141 5.23 -0.01 25.46
CA PRO A 141 3.80 -0.10 25.80
C PRO A 141 2.96 1.12 25.38
N ASN A 142 3.58 2.27 25.11
CA ASN A 142 2.90 3.51 24.69
C ASN A 142 2.84 3.65 23.17
N SER A 143 3.46 2.74 22.41
CA SER A 143 3.41 2.78 20.96
C SER A 143 1.96 2.70 20.47
N PRO A 144 1.50 3.62 19.60
CA PRO A 144 0.11 3.70 19.20
C PRO A 144 -0.32 2.47 18.40
N VAL A 145 -1.35 1.77 18.87
CA VAL A 145 -1.92 0.60 18.16
C VAL A 145 -2.40 0.99 16.75
N SER A 146 -2.82 2.24 16.56
CA SER A 146 -3.23 2.78 15.26
C SER A 146 -2.11 2.85 14.21
N ALA A 147 -0.84 2.79 14.63
CA ALA A 147 0.29 2.70 13.70
C ALA A 147 0.32 1.35 12.94
N VAL A 148 -0.37 0.33 13.45
CA VAL A 148 -0.50 -0.96 12.78
C VAL A 148 -1.36 -0.79 11.54
N GLN A 149 -0.79 -1.09 10.39
CA GLN A 149 -1.47 -1.08 9.11
C GLN A 149 -2.33 -2.36 8.97
N ILE A 150 -3.61 -2.17 8.66
CA ILE A 150 -4.55 -3.28 8.43
C ILE A 150 -4.81 -3.38 6.93
N GLY A 151 -4.57 -4.55 6.34
CA GLY A 151 -4.75 -4.76 4.90
C GLY A 151 -5.95 -5.65 4.58
N ASP A 152 -6.59 -5.40 3.44
CA ASP A 152 -7.59 -6.27 2.81
C ASP A 152 -7.06 -6.82 1.49
N PRO A 153 -6.52 -8.05 1.50
CA PRO A 153 -5.94 -8.65 0.29
C PRO A 153 -6.98 -8.93 -0.80
N ILE A 154 -8.27 -9.08 -0.47
CA ILE A 154 -9.34 -9.31 -1.47
C ILE A 154 -9.59 -8.03 -2.27
N THR A 155 -9.73 -6.88 -1.61
CA THR A 155 -9.86 -5.58 -2.28
C THR A 155 -8.63 -5.30 -3.14
N GLN A 156 -7.43 -5.58 -2.63
CA GLN A 156 -6.20 -5.42 -3.42
C GLN A 156 -6.17 -6.33 -4.64
N LYS A 157 -6.60 -7.60 -4.51
CA LYS A 157 -6.65 -8.54 -5.62
C LYS A 157 -7.59 -8.05 -6.73
N LYS A 158 -8.80 -7.62 -6.38
CA LYS A 158 -9.76 -7.04 -7.33
C LYS A 158 -9.17 -5.82 -8.04
N MET A 159 -8.57 -4.89 -7.30
CA MET A 159 -7.93 -3.70 -7.85
C MET A 159 -6.79 -4.04 -8.80
N SER A 160 -5.91 -4.96 -8.41
CA SER A 160 -4.79 -5.44 -9.22
C SER A 160 -5.26 -6.06 -10.54
N ASP A 161 -6.31 -6.88 -10.50
CA ASP A 161 -6.87 -7.50 -11.72
C ASP A 161 -7.42 -6.44 -12.69
N VAL A 162 -8.13 -5.42 -12.19
CA VAL A 162 -8.59 -4.31 -13.03
C VAL A 162 -7.41 -3.59 -13.69
N ILE A 163 -6.41 -3.22 -12.88
CA ILE A 163 -5.24 -2.47 -13.38
C ILE A 163 -4.53 -3.26 -14.48
N ILE A 164 -4.22 -4.54 -14.23
CA ILE A 164 -3.41 -5.35 -15.14
C ILE A 164 -4.19 -5.79 -16.36
N ARG A 165 -5.43 -6.26 -16.19
CA ARG A 165 -6.19 -6.91 -17.25
C ARG A 165 -7.04 -5.96 -18.08
N GLU A 166 -7.44 -4.81 -17.49
CA GLU A 166 -8.45 -3.95 -18.10
C GLU A 166 -7.97 -2.52 -18.39
N LEU A 167 -6.94 -2.03 -17.66
CA LEU A 167 -6.48 -0.66 -17.83
C LEU A 167 -5.11 -0.55 -18.49
N ARG A 168 -4.13 -1.35 -18.01
CA ARG A 168 -2.74 -1.28 -18.43
C ARG A 168 -2.57 -1.50 -19.94
N ASP A 169 -3.07 -2.61 -20.44
CA ASP A 169 -2.86 -3.04 -21.83
C ASP A 169 -3.59 -2.13 -22.82
N GLU A 170 -4.65 -1.45 -22.36
CA GLU A 170 -5.30 -0.38 -23.12
C GLU A 170 -4.63 1.00 -22.94
N ASN A 171 -3.63 1.11 -22.09
CA ASN A 171 -2.89 2.35 -21.78
C ASN A 171 -3.82 3.48 -21.31
N LEU A 172 -4.76 3.18 -20.40
CA LEU A 172 -5.78 4.12 -19.95
C LEU A 172 -5.29 5.12 -18.90
N TYR A 173 -4.10 4.93 -18.33
CA TYR A 173 -3.47 5.85 -17.38
C TYR A 173 -2.02 6.15 -17.78
N SER A 174 -1.51 7.29 -17.34
CA SER A 174 -0.17 7.79 -17.65
C SER A 174 0.89 7.28 -16.67
N SER A 175 0.57 7.29 -15.39
CA SER A 175 1.44 6.84 -14.29
C SER A 175 0.61 6.18 -13.19
N ILE A 176 1.27 5.35 -12.36
CA ILE A 176 0.67 4.66 -11.23
C ILE A 176 1.72 4.48 -10.14
N THR A 177 1.31 4.63 -8.89
CA THR A 177 2.12 4.28 -7.72
C THR A 177 1.23 3.82 -6.57
N ASP A 178 1.77 3.08 -5.62
CA ASP A 178 1.02 2.67 -4.43
C ASP A 178 0.96 3.80 -3.38
N ASN A 179 0.04 3.67 -2.44
CA ASN A 179 -0.06 4.52 -1.27
C ASN A 179 0.53 3.76 -0.08
N GLY A 180 1.86 3.67 -0.04
CA GLY A 180 2.63 3.07 1.05
C GLY A 180 2.93 4.07 2.16
N ALA A 181 4.21 4.13 2.58
CA ALA A 181 4.69 5.09 3.58
C ALA A 181 4.35 6.53 3.19
N GLY A 182 3.80 7.29 4.14
CA GLY A 182 3.35 8.66 3.93
C GLY A 182 2.05 8.81 3.11
N GLY A 183 1.42 7.72 2.72
CA GLY A 183 0.09 7.70 2.10
C GLY A 183 -0.02 8.52 0.82
N LEU A 184 -1.04 9.39 0.77
CA LEU A 184 -1.28 10.27 -0.39
C LEU A 184 -0.18 11.32 -0.57
N SER A 185 0.46 11.76 0.51
CA SER A 185 1.53 12.76 0.44
C SER A 185 2.74 12.25 -0.34
N SER A 186 3.12 11.00 -0.11
CA SER A 186 4.22 10.35 -0.81
C SER A 186 3.84 10.04 -2.26
N SER A 187 2.74 9.31 -2.48
CA SER A 187 2.35 8.85 -3.82
C SER A 187 2.13 10.02 -4.80
N ILE A 188 1.41 11.05 -4.37
CA ILE A 188 1.12 12.23 -5.21
C ILE A 188 2.38 13.10 -5.38
N GLY A 189 3.17 13.26 -4.30
CA GLY A 189 4.42 14.01 -4.35
C GLY A 189 5.45 13.41 -5.31
N GLU A 190 5.60 12.08 -5.31
CA GLU A 190 6.48 11.38 -6.25
C GLU A 190 6.04 11.58 -7.71
N MET A 191 4.74 11.42 -7.97
CA MET A 191 4.20 11.61 -9.32
C MET A 191 4.25 13.09 -9.76
N ALA A 192 4.17 14.03 -8.82
CA ALA A 192 4.25 15.44 -9.09
C ALA A 192 5.63 15.86 -9.61
N LYS A 193 6.73 15.17 -9.21
CA LYS A 193 8.06 15.38 -9.79
C LYS A 193 8.08 15.14 -11.30
N GLU A 194 7.17 14.32 -11.81
CA GLU A 194 7.04 14.02 -13.23
C GLU A 194 6.26 15.11 -13.99
N SER A 195 5.28 15.76 -13.35
CA SER A 195 4.35 16.73 -13.98
C SER A 195 4.69 18.20 -13.72
N GLY A 196 5.31 18.49 -12.59
CA GLY A 196 5.59 19.84 -12.07
C GLY A 196 4.91 20.07 -10.72
N GLY A 197 3.62 19.78 -10.57
CA GLY A 197 2.91 19.96 -9.31
C GLY A 197 1.52 19.34 -9.31
N PHE A 198 0.74 19.65 -8.25
CA PHE A 198 -0.59 19.08 -8.08
C PHE A 198 -1.56 20.00 -7.32
N ILE A 199 -2.84 19.74 -7.48
CA ILE A 199 -3.93 20.26 -6.64
C ILE A 199 -4.76 19.08 -6.17
N VAL A 200 -4.89 18.90 -4.85
CA VAL A 200 -5.67 17.84 -4.21
C VAL A 200 -6.77 18.42 -3.33
N ASN A 201 -7.93 17.78 -3.31
CA ASN A 201 -9.08 18.13 -2.45
C ASN A 201 -9.33 16.95 -1.52
N LEU A 202 -8.92 17.08 -0.26
CA LEU A 202 -8.99 15.98 0.72
C LEU A 202 -10.42 15.62 1.13
N GLU A 203 -11.36 16.54 1.03
CA GLU A 203 -12.78 16.27 1.28
C GLU A 203 -13.39 15.26 0.30
N LYS A 204 -12.72 14.99 -0.83
CA LYS A 204 -13.14 13.98 -1.82
C LYS A 204 -12.60 12.59 -1.55
N VAL A 205 -11.66 12.47 -0.63
CA VAL A 205 -11.03 11.18 -0.30
C VAL A 205 -12.04 10.30 0.44
N PRO A 206 -12.32 9.09 -0.03
CA PRO A 206 -13.20 8.15 0.67
C PRO A 206 -12.62 7.74 2.03
N LEU A 207 -13.43 7.89 3.08
CA LEU A 207 -13.03 7.60 4.45
C LEU A 207 -13.70 6.33 4.97
N LYS A 208 -13.00 5.58 5.84
CA LYS A 208 -13.56 4.43 6.55
C LYS A 208 -14.63 4.86 7.56
N TYR A 209 -14.44 6.04 8.16
CA TYR A 209 -15.33 6.66 9.15
C TYR A 209 -15.08 8.15 9.22
N ASN A 210 -16.02 8.89 9.77
CA ASN A 210 -15.93 10.35 9.94
C ASN A 210 -14.98 10.73 11.09
N GLY A 211 -14.54 12.01 11.10
CA GLY A 211 -13.78 12.57 12.20
C GLY A 211 -12.25 12.51 12.04
N LEU A 212 -11.75 12.21 10.83
CA LEU A 212 -10.34 12.36 10.52
C LEU A 212 -10.00 13.83 10.27
N TYR A 213 -8.88 14.29 10.83
CA TYR A 213 -8.30 15.57 10.49
C TYR A 213 -7.70 15.55 9.07
N PRO A 214 -7.60 16.69 8.39
CA PRO A 214 -7.04 16.76 7.03
C PRO A 214 -5.63 16.17 6.92
N TRP A 215 -4.76 16.42 7.91
CA TRP A 215 -3.42 15.86 7.91
C TRP A 215 -3.42 14.32 8.07
N GLU A 216 -4.35 13.76 8.86
CA GLU A 216 -4.49 12.30 9.01
C GLU A 216 -4.90 11.67 7.67
N ILE A 217 -5.80 12.32 6.91
CA ILE A 217 -6.20 11.87 5.57
C ILE A 217 -5.00 11.89 4.62
N TRP A 218 -4.17 12.94 4.72
CA TRP A 218 -3.05 13.18 3.82
C TRP A 218 -1.90 12.20 4.00
N VAL A 219 -1.57 11.84 5.25
CA VAL A 219 -0.43 10.98 5.57
C VAL A 219 -0.79 9.54 5.94
N SER A 220 -2.08 9.18 6.02
CA SER A 220 -2.51 7.84 6.38
C SER A 220 -1.92 6.79 5.43
N GLU A 221 -1.39 5.73 6.01
CA GLU A 221 -0.83 4.57 5.32
C GLU A 221 -1.83 3.40 5.24
N SER A 222 -3.15 3.67 5.32
CA SER A 222 -4.18 2.65 5.08
C SER A 222 -3.89 1.90 3.79
N GLN A 223 -3.93 0.57 3.87
CA GLN A 223 -3.43 -0.31 2.82
C GLN A 223 -4.36 -0.41 1.59
N GLU A 224 -4.05 -1.27 0.64
CA GLU A 224 -4.77 -1.61 -0.61
C GLU A 224 -5.25 -0.41 -1.42
N ARG A 225 -4.43 0.65 -1.50
CA ARG A 225 -4.72 1.85 -2.30
C ARG A 225 -3.63 2.09 -3.34
N MET A 226 -4.05 2.54 -4.51
CA MET A 226 -3.16 2.99 -5.59
C MET A 226 -3.59 4.39 -6.04
N THR A 227 -2.60 5.21 -6.38
CA THR A 227 -2.80 6.51 -7.04
C THR A 227 -2.49 6.36 -8.53
N LEU A 228 -3.40 6.81 -9.38
CA LEU A 228 -3.24 6.81 -10.83
C LEU A 228 -3.31 8.25 -11.38
N ALA A 229 -2.43 8.55 -12.33
CA ALA A 229 -2.55 9.73 -13.19
C ALA A 229 -3.32 9.32 -14.45
N VAL A 230 -4.53 9.83 -14.61
CA VAL A 230 -5.45 9.43 -15.68
C VAL A 230 -5.75 10.60 -16.61
N PRO A 231 -5.48 10.48 -17.93
CA PRO A 231 -5.88 11.49 -18.88
C PRO A 231 -7.39 11.78 -18.79
N PRO A 232 -7.84 13.05 -18.82
CA PRO A 232 -9.25 13.43 -18.65
C PRO A 232 -10.22 12.64 -19.53
N ALA A 233 -9.84 12.35 -20.77
CA ALA A 233 -10.65 11.58 -21.72
C ALA A 233 -10.93 10.13 -21.26
N ASN A 234 -10.06 9.55 -20.43
CA ASN A 234 -10.15 8.15 -20.00
C ASN A 234 -10.85 7.98 -18.64
N VAL A 235 -11.03 9.04 -17.86
CA VAL A 235 -11.47 8.99 -16.45
C VAL A 235 -12.78 8.22 -16.30
N LYS A 236 -13.80 8.56 -17.09
CA LYS A 236 -15.11 7.88 -17.01
C LYS A 236 -14.99 6.37 -17.27
N LYS A 237 -14.16 5.98 -18.25
CA LYS A 237 -13.93 4.58 -18.61
C LYS A 237 -13.20 3.84 -17.48
N VAL A 238 -12.17 4.46 -16.89
CA VAL A 238 -11.39 3.90 -15.79
C VAL A 238 -12.26 3.66 -14.57
N ILE A 239 -13.03 4.67 -14.13
CA ILE A 239 -13.95 4.55 -12.98
C ILE A 239 -14.99 3.45 -13.22
N LYS A 240 -15.60 3.40 -14.42
CA LYS A 240 -16.57 2.36 -14.78
C LYS A 240 -16.00 0.96 -14.61
N ARG A 241 -14.74 0.72 -15.02
CA ARG A 241 -14.09 -0.59 -14.89
C ARG A 241 -13.81 -0.98 -13.45
N PHE A 242 -13.31 -0.06 -12.64
CA PHE A 242 -13.14 -0.31 -11.21
C PHE A 242 -14.47 -0.66 -10.53
N ASN A 243 -15.50 0.15 -10.75
CA ASN A 243 -16.82 -0.06 -10.15
C ASN A 243 -17.45 -1.39 -10.59
N ALA A 244 -17.25 -1.82 -11.83
CA ALA A 244 -17.75 -3.11 -12.33
C ALA A 244 -17.14 -4.32 -11.61
N ARG A 245 -16.01 -4.15 -10.94
CA ARG A 245 -15.33 -5.16 -10.11
C ARG A 245 -15.52 -4.93 -8.60
N GLY A 246 -16.37 -3.97 -8.22
CA GLY A 246 -16.59 -3.61 -6.83
C GLY A 246 -15.38 -2.98 -6.16
N VAL A 247 -14.59 -2.21 -6.93
CA VAL A 247 -13.46 -1.42 -6.43
C VAL A 247 -13.84 0.05 -6.51
N GLU A 248 -13.72 0.76 -5.40
CA GLU A 248 -13.97 2.20 -5.36
C GLU A 248 -12.82 2.94 -6.07
N ALA A 249 -13.16 3.95 -6.89
CA ALA A 249 -12.19 4.78 -7.59
C ALA A 249 -12.71 6.22 -7.64
N THR A 250 -11.96 7.14 -7.03
CA THR A 250 -12.42 8.49 -6.74
C THR A 250 -11.44 9.53 -7.26
N ILE A 251 -11.97 10.58 -7.92
CA ILE A 251 -11.19 11.74 -8.34
C ILE A 251 -10.93 12.60 -7.11
N ILE A 252 -9.66 12.77 -6.76
CA ILE A 252 -9.25 13.57 -5.61
C ILE A 252 -8.48 14.84 -5.98
N GLY A 253 -8.09 14.99 -7.25
CA GLY A 253 -7.33 16.16 -7.68
C GLY A 253 -6.89 16.11 -9.14
N LYS A 254 -5.88 16.92 -9.46
CA LYS A 254 -5.25 16.95 -10.79
C LYS A 254 -3.77 17.33 -10.69
N PHE A 255 -2.98 16.82 -11.61
CA PHE A 255 -1.61 17.27 -11.82
C PHE A 255 -1.57 18.57 -12.63
N ILE A 256 -0.60 19.45 -12.31
CA ILE A 256 -0.46 20.76 -12.94
C ILE A 256 0.99 20.97 -13.41
N LYS A 257 1.18 21.91 -14.35
CA LYS A 257 2.52 22.25 -14.88
C LYS A 257 3.32 23.12 -13.91
N LYS A 258 2.64 23.95 -13.10
CA LYS A 258 3.32 24.85 -12.15
C LYS A 258 3.96 24.01 -11.04
N GLU A 259 5.18 24.36 -10.64
CA GLU A 259 5.87 23.77 -9.49
C GLU A 259 5.22 24.21 -8.17
N LYS A 260 4.06 23.65 -7.91
CA LYS A 260 3.26 23.95 -6.73
C LYS A 260 2.60 22.68 -6.18
N ALA A 261 2.69 22.50 -4.88
CA ALA A 261 1.96 21.49 -4.12
C ALA A 261 0.79 22.15 -3.38
N ILE A 262 -0.43 21.97 -3.87
CA ILE A 262 -1.62 22.59 -3.28
C ILE A 262 -2.53 21.49 -2.74
N VAL A 263 -2.76 21.53 -1.42
CA VAL A 263 -3.74 20.66 -0.76
C VAL A 263 -4.85 21.51 -0.18
N LYS A 264 -6.10 21.14 -0.50
CA LYS A 264 -7.32 21.83 -0.07
C LYS A 264 -8.18 20.91 0.80
N TYR A 265 -8.88 21.50 1.73
CA TYR A 265 -9.94 20.85 2.50
C TYR A 265 -11.11 21.83 2.68
N ASN A 266 -12.31 21.43 2.26
CA ASN A 266 -13.50 22.30 2.26
C ASN A 266 -13.23 23.67 1.62
N LYS A 267 -12.62 23.67 0.43
CA LYS A 267 -12.23 24.86 -0.36
C LYS A 267 -11.08 25.71 0.24
N THR A 268 -10.65 25.46 1.48
CA THR A 268 -9.53 26.16 2.11
C THR A 268 -8.21 25.50 1.70
N GLU A 269 -7.23 26.30 1.32
CA GLU A 269 -5.86 25.81 1.10
C GLU A 269 -5.19 25.58 2.46
N ILE A 270 -4.88 24.32 2.75
CA ILE A 270 -4.19 23.91 3.98
C ILE A 270 -2.69 23.66 3.77
N LEU A 271 -2.28 23.52 2.54
CA LEU A 271 -0.89 23.47 2.11
C LEU A 271 -0.74 24.18 0.77
N ASN A 272 0.27 25.03 0.64
CA ASN A 272 0.66 25.69 -0.61
C ASN A 272 2.17 25.90 -0.61
N LEU A 273 2.90 25.03 -1.31
CA LEU A 273 4.36 25.02 -1.44
C LEU A 273 4.76 25.26 -2.89
#